data_666d61bf6b2976fb67268dcc839872ac
#
_entry.id   666d61bf6b2976fb67268dcc839872ac
#
_cell.length_a   1.000
_cell.length_b   1.000
_cell.length_c   1.000
_cell.angle_alpha   90.00
_cell.angle_beta   90.00
_cell.angle_gamma   90.00
#
_symmetry.space_group_name_H-M   'P 1'
#
loop_
_entity.id
_entity.type
_entity.pdbx_description
1 polymer ?
#
loop_
_entity_poly.entity_id
_entity_poly.type
_entity_poly.pdbx_seq_one_letter_code
_entity_poly.pdbx_strand_id
1 'polypeptide(L)'
;TQITEQLTYRNRNRKGHNVRGGFDYYFTDNDILTFSTMFRQSKGHNLPSVTYIDNFPFENIQNFSRRTENWYNDRPMMEYTLSYDKYFGSKDNSLKASVRYFNNSDTEWSDIVDAEFLTQDDMDNDIPSLSIDQHTQTQENQENLQATVDFVHRYGFSVVELGGKYTG
;
A
#
# COMPACT_ATOMS: atom_id res chain seq x y z
N THR A 1 21.77 25.75 25.90
CA THR A 1 21.45 24.31 25.79
C THR A 1 19.96 24.17 25.90
N GLN A 2 19.31 23.55 24.91
CA GLN A 2 17.90 23.19 24.91
C GLN A 2 17.78 21.73 25.32
N ILE A 3 16.79 21.41 26.10
CA ILE A 3 16.40 20.03 26.45
C ILE A 3 14.94 19.86 26.00
N THR A 4 14.71 18.95 25.04
CA THR A 4 13.36 18.64 24.54
C THR A 4 12.89 17.33 25.12
N GLU A 5 11.77 17.34 25.78
CA GLU A 5 11.01 16.15 26.16
C GLU A 5 9.90 15.92 25.13
N GLN A 6 9.80 14.69 24.62
CA GLN A 6 8.80 14.30 23.63
C GLN A 6 7.97 13.13 24.14
N LEU A 7 6.67 13.33 24.22
CA LEU A 7 5.70 12.27 24.51
C LEU A 7 4.87 11.98 23.24
N THR A 8 4.88 10.72 22.80
CA THR A 8 4.14 10.30 21.61
C THR A 8 3.06 9.28 21.98
N TYR A 9 1.82 9.60 21.65
CA TYR A 9 0.70 8.68 21.71
C TYR A 9 0.25 8.31 20.29
N ARG A 10 -0.06 7.01 20.05
CA ARG A 10 -0.52 6.53 18.74
C ARG A 10 -1.69 5.56 18.91
N ASN A 11 -2.79 5.88 18.24
CA ASN A 11 -3.91 4.96 18.11
C ASN A 11 -4.06 4.60 16.61
N ARG A 12 -3.91 3.30 16.29
CA ARG A 12 -3.96 2.79 14.91
C ARG A 12 -5.05 1.75 14.78
N ASN A 13 -5.89 1.94 13.79
CA ASN A 13 -6.89 0.97 13.39
C ASN A 13 -6.73 0.68 11.89
N ARG A 14 -6.74 -0.61 11.52
CA ARG A 14 -6.67 -1.03 10.12
C ARG A 14 -7.67 -2.15 9.89
N LYS A 15 -8.45 -2.02 8.81
CA LYS A 15 -9.38 -3.04 8.34
C LYS A 15 -9.08 -3.36 6.89
N GLY A 16 -9.21 -4.63 6.52
CA GLY A 16 -8.98 -5.04 5.14
C GLY A 16 -9.78 -6.26 4.76
N HIS A 17 -10.11 -6.32 3.47
CA HIS A 17 -10.79 -7.45 2.84
C HIS A 17 -9.95 -7.92 1.66
N ASN A 18 -9.91 -9.23 1.45
CA ASN A 18 -9.29 -9.85 0.31
C ASN A 18 -10.22 -10.92 -0.23
N VAL A 19 -10.61 -10.79 -1.49
CA VAL A 19 -11.44 -11.76 -2.20
C VAL A 19 -10.68 -12.19 -3.44
N ARG A 20 -10.57 -13.51 -3.64
CA ARG A 20 -9.96 -14.10 -4.83
C ARG A 20 -10.94 -15.10 -5.44
N GLY A 21 -11.03 -15.10 -6.76
CA GLY A 21 -11.83 -16.03 -7.53
C GLY A 21 -11.17 -16.34 -8.86
N GLY A 22 -11.59 -17.43 -9.49
CA GLY A 22 -11.10 -17.82 -10.79
C GLY A 22 -11.79 -19.10 -11.28
N PHE A 23 -11.49 -19.45 -12.51
CA PHE A 23 -11.92 -20.69 -13.11
C PHE A 23 -10.93 -21.15 -14.17
N ASP A 24 -10.90 -22.48 -14.39
CA ASP A 24 -10.16 -23.12 -15.47
C ASP A 24 -11.15 -23.63 -16.50
N TYR A 25 -10.86 -23.35 -17.77
CA TYR A 25 -11.59 -23.91 -18.91
C TYR A 25 -10.69 -24.84 -19.71
N TYR A 26 -11.07 -26.08 -19.81
CA TYR A 26 -10.34 -27.13 -20.51
C TYR A 26 -10.91 -27.28 -21.93
N PHE A 27 -10.20 -26.81 -22.95
CA PHE A 27 -10.53 -27.10 -24.36
C PHE A 27 -10.27 -28.57 -24.66
N THR A 28 -9.17 -29.08 -24.13
CA THR A 28 -8.78 -30.49 -24.10
C THR A 28 -7.99 -30.75 -22.80
N ASP A 29 -7.59 -31.99 -22.54
CA ASP A 29 -6.69 -32.33 -21.40
C ASP A 29 -5.32 -31.63 -21.45
N ASN A 30 -4.94 -31.13 -22.64
CA ASN A 30 -3.66 -30.48 -22.90
C ASN A 30 -3.76 -28.97 -23.20
N ASP A 31 -4.95 -28.43 -23.28
CA ASP A 31 -5.21 -27.01 -23.57
C ASP A 31 -6.09 -26.42 -22.45
N ILE A 32 -5.52 -25.54 -21.65
CA ILE A 32 -6.15 -25.00 -20.46
C ILE A 32 -6.13 -23.48 -20.52
N LEU A 33 -7.28 -22.85 -20.35
CA LEU A 33 -7.39 -21.41 -20.17
C LEU A 33 -7.81 -21.15 -18.72
N THR A 34 -6.97 -20.42 -17.99
CA THR A 34 -7.20 -20.02 -16.61
C THR A 34 -7.50 -18.54 -16.51
N PHE A 35 -8.61 -18.17 -15.91
CA PHE A 35 -8.88 -16.80 -15.51
C PHE A 35 -8.87 -16.71 -13.99
N SER A 36 -8.17 -15.71 -13.45
CA SER A 36 -8.22 -15.40 -12.02
C SER A 36 -8.33 -13.91 -11.77
N THR A 37 -9.00 -13.56 -10.69
CA THR A 37 -9.13 -12.18 -10.23
C THR A 37 -8.92 -12.11 -8.74
N MET A 38 -8.34 -10.99 -8.29
CA MET A 38 -8.19 -10.66 -6.88
C MET A 38 -8.63 -9.23 -6.65
N PHE A 39 -9.49 -9.06 -5.67
CA PHE A 39 -9.85 -7.76 -5.12
C PHE A 39 -9.35 -7.68 -3.67
N ARG A 40 -8.65 -6.61 -3.36
CA ARG A 40 -8.21 -6.29 -2.00
C ARG A 40 -8.55 -4.85 -1.70
N GLN A 41 -9.08 -4.59 -0.51
CA GLN A 41 -9.25 -3.25 0.02
C GLN A 41 -8.66 -3.18 1.43
N SER A 42 -7.95 -2.12 1.73
CA SER A 42 -7.42 -1.85 3.07
C SER A 42 -7.70 -0.40 3.42
N LYS A 43 -8.37 -0.20 4.56
CA LYS A 43 -8.65 1.12 5.15
C LYS A 43 -7.91 1.25 6.45
N GLY A 44 -7.19 2.36 6.61
CA GLY A 44 -6.46 2.69 7.83
C GLY A 44 -6.97 3.99 8.43
N HIS A 45 -6.93 4.05 9.75
CA HIS A 45 -7.16 5.26 10.52
C HIS A 45 -6.11 5.32 11.63
N ASN A 46 -5.43 6.44 11.75
CA ASN A 46 -4.38 6.64 12.73
C ASN A 46 -4.54 8.03 13.36
N LEU A 47 -4.45 8.08 14.67
CA LEU A 47 -4.56 9.30 15.49
C LEU A 47 -3.27 9.45 16.31
N PRO A 48 -2.15 9.87 15.72
CA PRO A 48 -0.96 10.22 16.47
C PRO A 48 -1.14 11.58 17.16
N SER A 49 -0.64 11.66 18.41
CA SER A 49 -0.47 12.92 19.13
C SER A 49 0.95 12.98 19.67
N VAL A 50 1.64 14.05 19.38
CA VAL A 50 3.01 14.29 19.83
C VAL A 50 3.03 15.58 20.62
N THR A 51 3.43 15.49 21.88
CA THR A 51 3.61 16.64 22.78
C THR A 51 5.10 16.90 22.93
N TYR A 52 5.50 18.15 22.84
CA TYR A 52 6.85 18.63 23.04
C TYR A 52 6.89 19.61 24.20
N ILE A 53 7.87 19.44 25.07
CA ILE A 53 8.21 20.37 26.15
C ILE A 53 9.67 20.75 25.95
N ASP A 54 9.90 21.97 25.49
CA ASP A 54 11.24 22.51 25.27
C ASP A 54 11.67 23.35 26.48
N ASN A 55 12.68 22.87 27.18
CA ASN A 55 13.26 23.54 28.35
C ASN A 55 14.54 24.28 27.94
N PHE A 56 14.63 25.56 28.31
CA PHE A 56 15.79 26.41 28.16
C PHE A 56 16.34 26.79 29.55
N PRO A 57 17.18 25.92 30.18
CA PRO A 57 17.55 26.06 31.59
C PRO A 57 18.28 27.37 31.92
N PHE A 58 19.04 27.93 30.95
CA PHE A 58 19.75 29.20 31.17
C PHE A 58 18.86 30.42 31.11
N GLU A 59 17.73 30.34 30.41
CA GLU A 59 16.77 31.44 30.25
C GLU A 59 15.56 31.29 31.18
N ASN A 60 15.44 30.13 31.86
CA ASN A 60 14.31 29.73 32.68
C ASN A 60 12.96 29.84 31.93
N ILE A 61 12.98 29.43 30.64
CA ILE A 61 11.84 29.43 29.72
C ILE A 61 11.49 27.98 29.38
N GLN A 62 10.18 27.71 29.28
CA GLN A 62 9.62 26.47 28.76
C GLN A 62 8.63 26.80 27.65
N ASN A 63 8.72 26.08 26.53
CA ASN A 63 7.73 26.12 25.45
C ASN A 63 6.99 24.80 25.40
N PHE A 64 5.69 24.89 25.24
CA PHE A 64 4.78 23.74 25.18
C PHE A 64 4.12 23.71 23.81
N SER A 65 4.20 22.58 23.12
CA SER A 65 3.47 22.40 21.86
C SER A 65 2.94 20.99 21.71
N ARG A 66 1.86 20.85 20.96
CA ARG A 66 1.23 19.59 20.64
C ARG A 66 0.87 19.53 19.16
N ARG A 67 1.29 18.47 18.49
CA ARG A 67 0.85 18.13 17.14
C ARG A 67 -0.09 16.94 17.23
N THR A 68 -1.28 17.10 16.72
CA THR A 68 -2.24 16.01 16.52
C THR A 68 -2.49 15.81 15.04
N GLU A 69 -2.67 14.56 14.63
CA GLU A 69 -2.97 14.24 13.26
C GLU A 69 -4.14 13.25 13.23
N ASN A 70 -5.08 13.50 12.35
CA ASN A 70 -6.17 12.59 12.05
C ASN A 70 -5.98 12.08 10.62
N TRP A 71 -5.34 10.93 10.50
CA TRP A 71 -4.92 10.37 9.23
C TRP A 71 -5.77 9.17 8.82
N TYR A 72 -6.23 9.19 7.58
CA TYR A 72 -7.00 8.13 6.95
C TYR A 72 -6.36 7.71 5.64
N ASN A 73 -6.45 6.41 5.32
CA ASN A 73 -6.16 5.93 3.99
C ASN A 73 -7.17 4.90 3.50
N ASP A 74 -7.37 4.87 2.19
CA ASP A 74 -8.15 3.86 1.47
C ASP A 74 -7.33 3.34 0.29
N ARG A 75 -7.09 2.01 0.25
CA ARG A 75 -6.24 1.34 -0.73
C ARG A 75 -6.98 0.18 -1.39
N PRO A 76 -7.87 0.45 -2.36
CA PRO A 76 -8.40 -0.59 -3.22
C PRO A 76 -7.36 -1.06 -4.23
N MET A 77 -7.31 -2.36 -4.46
CA MET A 77 -6.43 -3.03 -5.43
C MET A 77 -7.22 -4.07 -6.19
N MET A 78 -7.03 -4.12 -7.49
CA MET A 78 -7.61 -5.13 -8.37
C MET A 78 -6.51 -5.78 -9.21
N GLU A 79 -6.60 -7.09 -9.38
CA GLU A 79 -5.72 -7.87 -10.23
C GLU A 79 -6.56 -8.83 -11.05
N TYR A 80 -6.25 -8.90 -12.35
CA TYR A 80 -6.83 -9.85 -13.29
C TYR A 80 -5.69 -10.57 -13.99
N THR A 81 -5.78 -11.88 -14.04
CA THR A 81 -4.81 -12.72 -14.76
C THR A 81 -5.56 -13.66 -15.69
N LEU A 82 -5.16 -13.66 -16.96
CA LEU A 82 -5.58 -14.64 -17.94
C LEU A 82 -4.33 -15.40 -18.38
N SER A 83 -4.34 -16.73 -18.24
CA SER A 83 -3.25 -17.58 -18.69
C SER A 83 -3.76 -18.70 -19.56
N TYR A 84 -2.92 -19.10 -20.53
CA TYR A 84 -3.16 -20.21 -21.42
C TYR A 84 -1.96 -21.16 -21.39
N ASP A 85 -2.22 -22.42 -21.08
CA ASP A 85 -1.27 -23.50 -21.06
C ASP A 85 -1.61 -24.52 -22.13
N LYS A 86 -0.65 -24.82 -23.03
CA LYS A 86 -0.76 -25.86 -24.05
C LYS A 86 0.39 -26.83 -23.93
N TYR A 87 0.07 -28.12 -23.89
CA TYR A 87 1.04 -29.21 -23.87
C TYR A 87 1.01 -30.01 -25.17
N PHE A 88 2.20 -30.26 -25.75
CA PHE A 88 2.35 -30.93 -27.04
C PHE A 88 2.80 -32.37 -26.83
N GLY A 89 1.85 -33.29 -26.61
CA GLY A 89 2.09 -34.71 -26.42
C GLY A 89 2.69 -35.12 -25.07
N SER A 90 3.55 -34.29 -24.48
CA SER A 90 4.08 -34.47 -23.14
C SER A 90 4.12 -33.16 -22.38
N LYS A 91 4.16 -33.20 -21.05
CA LYS A 91 4.30 -32.01 -20.21
C LYS A 91 5.63 -31.27 -20.35
N ASP A 92 6.63 -31.97 -20.94
CA ASP A 92 7.96 -31.40 -21.22
C ASP A 92 7.96 -30.46 -22.44
N ASN A 93 6.92 -30.56 -23.28
CA ASN A 93 6.73 -29.68 -24.44
C ASN A 93 5.52 -28.79 -24.20
N SER A 94 5.74 -27.51 -24.00
CA SER A 94 4.66 -26.61 -23.61
C SER A 94 4.80 -25.23 -24.21
N LEU A 95 3.66 -24.60 -24.43
CA LEU A 95 3.52 -23.18 -24.66
C LEU A 95 2.69 -22.63 -23.50
N LYS A 96 3.23 -21.64 -22.80
CA LYS A 96 2.52 -20.91 -21.74
C LYS A 96 2.47 -19.44 -22.09
N ALA A 97 1.29 -18.84 -22.02
CA ALA A 97 1.11 -17.42 -22.22
C ALA A 97 0.27 -16.87 -21.09
N SER A 98 0.62 -15.68 -20.60
CA SER A 98 -0.20 -15.02 -19.59
C SER A 98 -0.25 -13.52 -19.79
N VAL A 99 -1.38 -12.92 -19.44
CA VAL A 99 -1.57 -11.49 -19.32
C VAL A 99 -2.10 -11.18 -17.93
N ARG A 100 -1.43 -10.28 -17.24
CA ARG A 100 -1.80 -9.79 -15.93
C ARG A 100 -2.00 -8.29 -15.98
N TYR A 101 -3.17 -7.84 -15.56
CA TYR A 101 -3.47 -6.44 -15.32
C TYR A 101 -3.63 -6.20 -13.82
N PHE A 102 -2.97 -5.17 -13.34
CA PHE A 102 -2.98 -4.76 -11.95
C PHE A 102 -3.33 -3.28 -11.88
N ASN A 103 -4.26 -2.94 -11.00
CA ASN A 103 -4.62 -1.56 -10.67
C ASN A 103 -4.64 -1.41 -9.16
N ASN A 104 -3.94 -0.39 -8.66
CA ASN A 104 -3.92 -0.02 -7.25
C ASN A 104 -4.14 1.49 -7.14
N SER A 105 -5.05 1.89 -6.27
CA SER A 105 -5.26 3.28 -5.89
C SER A 105 -4.93 3.44 -4.41
N ASP A 106 -4.25 4.51 -4.07
CA ASP A 106 -3.99 4.92 -2.68
C ASP A 106 -4.51 6.34 -2.51
N THR A 107 -5.45 6.51 -1.61
CA THR A 107 -5.97 7.83 -1.25
C THR A 107 -5.74 8.04 0.23
N GLU A 108 -5.04 9.11 0.56
CA GLU A 108 -4.71 9.47 1.94
C GLU A 108 -5.26 10.88 2.24
N TRP A 109 -5.80 11.04 3.44
CA TRP A 109 -6.23 12.33 4.00
C TRP A 109 -5.60 12.50 5.36
N SER A 110 -5.17 13.70 5.65
CA SER A 110 -4.60 14.04 6.95
C SER A 110 -5.05 15.44 7.36
N ASP A 111 -5.70 15.52 8.51
CA ASP A 111 -5.99 16.75 9.23
C ASP A 111 -4.98 16.89 10.35
N ILE A 112 -4.15 17.91 10.29
CA ILE A 112 -3.05 18.16 11.21
C ILE A 112 -3.36 19.45 11.97
N VAL A 113 -3.25 19.38 13.28
CA VAL A 113 -3.36 20.54 14.18
C VAL A 113 -2.05 20.67 14.94
N ASP A 114 -1.36 21.79 14.72
CA ASP A 114 -0.20 22.21 15.50
C ASP A 114 -0.64 23.30 16.48
N ALA A 115 -0.56 23.03 17.77
CA ALA A 115 -0.98 23.90 18.84
C ALA A 115 0.20 24.29 19.74
N GLU A 116 0.30 25.58 20.07
CA GLU A 116 1.26 26.10 21.05
C GLU A 116 0.51 26.56 22.29
N PHE A 117 1.13 26.40 23.47
CA PHE A 117 0.55 26.72 24.76
C PHE A 117 1.50 27.59 25.57
N LEU A 118 0.98 28.52 26.37
CA LEU A 118 1.79 29.40 27.20
C LEU A 118 2.27 28.72 28.48
N THR A 119 1.47 27.80 29.00
CA THR A 119 1.76 27.09 30.25
C THR A 119 1.43 25.61 30.13
N GLN A 120 1.95 24.79 31.05
CA GLN A 120 1.57 23.38 31.19
C GLN A 120 0.06 23.24 31.48
N ASP A 121 -0.50 24.11 32.29
CA ASP A 121 -1.93 24.10 32.64
C ASP A 121 -2.82 24.37 31.40
N ASP A 122 -2.42 25.32 30.56
CA ASP A 122 -3.11 25.57 29.27
C ASP A 122 -3.07 24.36 28.37
N MET A 123 -1.93 23.67 28.32
CA MET A 123 -1.77 22.44 27.51
C MET A 123 -2.62 21.29 28.06
N ASP A 124 -2.69 21.13 29.37
CA ASP A 124 -3.49 20.09 30.03
C ASP A 124 -5.00 20.33 29.87
N ASN A 125 -5.41 21.60 29.81
CA ASN A 125 -6.80 22.00 29.57
C ASN A 125 -7.14 22.24 28.09
N ASP A 126 -6.18 21.99 27.15
CA ASP A 126 -6.35 22.19 25.72
C ASP A 126 -6.77 23.60 25.32
N ILE A 127 -6.12 24.62 25.91
CA ILE A 127 -6.33 26.04 25.65
C ILE A 127 -5.11 26.59 24.89
N PRO A 128 -5.04 26.44 23.54
CA PRO A 128 -3.89 26.89 22.77
C PRO A 128 -3.83 28.42 22.68
N SER A 129 -2.61 28.97 22.76
CA SER A 129 -2.34 30.36 22.45
C SER A 129 -2.26 30.61 20.95
N LEU A 130 -1.86 29.59 20.19
CA LEU A 130 -1.83 29.56 18.74
C LEU A 130 -2.22 28.18 18.26
N SER A 131 -3.04 28.09 17.23
CA SER A 131 -3.38 26.85 16.53
C SER A 131 -3.26 27.04 15.02
N ILE A 132 -2.63 26.08 14.36
CA ILE A 132 -2.51 26.03 12.91
C ILE A 132 -3.11 24.72 12.44
N ASP A 133 -4.15 24.82 11.61
CA ASP A 133 -4.84 23.68 11.03
C ASP A 133 -4.39 23.50 9.58
N GLN A 134 -4.02 22.28 9.23
CA GLN A 134 -3.61 21.90 7.89
C GLN A 134 -4.41 20.69 7.43
N HIS A 135 -4.94 20.75 6.21
CA HIS A 135 -5.58 19.64 5.55
C HIS A 135 -4.74 19.21 4.36
N THR A 136 -4.39 17.92 4.28
CA THR A 136 -3.69 17.36 3.14
C THR A 136 -4.47 16.20 2.55
N GLN A 137 -4.46 16.11 1.22
CA GLN A 137 -5.01 14.98 0.49
C GLN A 137 -4.01 14.56 -0.57
N THR A 138 -3.68 13.27 -0.58
CA THR A 138 -2.82 12.66 -1.58
C THR A 138 -3.58 11.54 -2.26
N GLN A 139 -3.52 11.48 -3.59
CA GLN A 139 -4.07 10.40 -4.38
C GLN A 139 -2.99 9.89 -5.34
N GLU A 140 -2.73 8.59 -5.28
CA GLU A 140 -1.80 7.89 -6.14
C GLU A 140 -2.54 6.74 -6.84
N ASN A 141 -2.35 6.62 -8.15
CA ASN A 141 -2.88 5.52 -8.95
C ASN A 141 -1.71 4.82 -9.64
N GLN A 142 -1.69 3.51 -9.54
CA GLN A 142 -0.70 2.67 -10.20
C GLN A 142 -1.42 1.63 -11.04
N GLU A 143 -1.11 1.61 -12.32
CA GLU A 143 -1.55 0.59 -13.25
C GLU A 143 -0.34 -0.15 -13.80
N ASN A 144 -0.47 -1.43 -14.03
CA ASN A 144 0.58 -2.24 -14.63
C ASN A 144 -0.04 -3.34 -15.49
N LEU A 145 0.44 -3.45 -16.72
CA LEU A 145 0.11 -4.53 -17.64
C LEU A 145 1.37 -5.37 -17.89
N GLN A 146 1.27 -6.64 -17.60
CA GLN A 146 2.35 -7.59 -17.86
C GLN A 146 1.87 -8.69 -18.79
N ALA A 147 2.62 -8.99 -19.85
CA ALA A 147 2.41 -10.14 -20.70
C ALA A 147 3.67 -11.00 -20.73
N THR A 148 3.50 -12.32 -20.64
CA THR A 148 4.58 -13.29 -20.74
C THR A 148 4.21 -14.39 -21.71
N VAL A 149 5.19 -14.89 -22.45
CA VAL A 149 5.07 -16.07 -23.30
C VAL A 149 6.32 -16.92 -23.13
N ASP A 150 6.14 -18.19 -22.80
CA ASP A 150 7.22 -19.17 -22.62
C ASP A 150 6.92 -20.40 -23.46
N PHE A 151 7.90 -20.82 -24.26
CA PHE A 151 7.84 -22.02 -25.09
C PHE A 151 9.00 -22.94 -24.74
N VAL A 152 8.69 -24.19 -24.47
CA VAL A 152 9.67 -25.25 -24.19
C VAL A 152 9.40 -26.42 -25.12
N HIS A 153 10.42 -26.87 -25.80
CA HIS A 153 10.31 -28.09 -26.65
C HIS A 153 11.56 -28.93 -26.59
N ARG A 154 11.37 -30.23 -26.38
CA ARG A 154 12.45 -31.24 -26.30
C ARG A 154 12.57 -31.99 -27.62
N TYR A 155 13.79 -31.95 -28.20
CA TYR A 155 14.17 -32.68 -29.39
C TYR A 155 15.25 -33.73 -29.04
N GLY A 156 14.84 -34.94 -28.73
CA GLY A 156 15.79 -35.98 -28.33
C GLY A 156 16.61 -35.58 -27.08
N PHE A 157 17.90 -35.30 -27.27
CA PHE A 157 18.81 -34.90 -26.20
C PHE A 157 18.86 -33.37 -25.99
N SER A 158 18.22 -32.59 -26.85
CA SER A 158 18.27 -31.15 -26.82
C SER A 158 16.95 -30.58 -26.32
N VAL A 159 17.01 -29.48 -25.56
CA VAL A 159 15.85 -28.69 -25.13
C VAL A 159 15.98 -27.29 -25.68
N VAL A 160 14.95 -26.81 -26.34
CA VAL A 160 14.81 -25.42 -26.79
C VAL A 160 13.84 -24.70 -25.86
N GLU A 161 14.32 -23.62 -25.28
CA GLU A 161 13.51 -22.75 -24.42
C GLU A 161 13.53 -21.33 -25.01
N LEU A 162 12.36 -20.76 -25.21
CA LEU A 162 12.17 -19.38 -25.70
C LEU A 162 11.16 -18.69 -24.79
N GLY A 163 11.51 -17.50 -24.31
CA GLY A 163 10.64 -16.73 -23.46
C GLY A 163 10.65 -15.24 -23.80
N GLY A 164 9.53 -14.57 -23.57
CA GLY A 164 9.38 -13.14 -23.73
C GLY A 164 8.50 -12.53 -22.65
N LYS A 165 8.88 -11.34 -22.20
CA LYS A 165 8.12 -10.57 -21.19
C LYS A 165 7.98 -9.12 -21.65
N TYR A 166 6.79 -8.62 -21.55
CA TYR A 166 6.44 -7.20 -21.68
C TYR A 166 5.91 -6.69 -20.33
N THR A 167 6.29 -5.46 -19.97
CA THR A 167 5.76 -4.75 -18.78
C THR A 167 5.58 -3.28 -19.18
N GLY A 168 4.39 -2.75 -18.95
CA GLY A 168 4.02 -1.36 -19.20
C GLY A 168 3.12 -0.82 -18.12
#